data_c684197d7923a424d33bfbf5de7cf042
#
_entry.id   c684197d7923a424d33bfbf5de7cf042
#
_cell.length_a   1.000
_cell.length_b   1.000
_cell.length_c   1.000
_cell.angle_alpha   90.00
_cell.angle_beta   90.00
_cell.angle_gamma   90.00
#
_symmetry.space_group_name_H-M   'P 1'
#
loop_
_entity.id
_entity.type
_entity.pdbx_description
1 polymer ?
#
loop_
_entity_poly.entity_id
_entity_poly.type
_entity_poly.pdbx_seq_one_letter_code
_entity_poly.pdbx_strand_id
1 'polypeptide(L)'
;MTNTTPALPADLLDRALRDRGVDRFAGVPCSYFAGLIPLLQQDGRYVACANEGAAFATACGFSLAGTPGAVLLQNSGLGNLVNPLTSLSAPYDIGVLMFVSHRGDPDGPSDEPQHRLMGAATVPLLDALQVPNWQLSPNPDELGTTLDAALDAVRAGRTAALVVPRGVMAKPAPAEEIPETSQRPGTEDVVAALGALLRDELVVSTTGFTSRWLFAGADRPGNFYMQGSMGHALSLGLGLALSRTDRRVFVLDGDGACLMHMGALGTVGAQYPGNLVHVVLDNQQYESTGGQPTAGARTRFEDVARASGYRWGGRVTSLSDLKPVLEHVGSQPGPALLVIETTAGAGAAPPRATASLEPDAIRARFMTEAAG
;
A
#
# COMPACT_ATOMS: atom_id res chain seq x y z
N MET A 1 8.61 3.72 -36.85
CA MET A 1 7.25 4.06 -36.37
C MET A 1 6.88 2.95 -35.40
N THR A 2 7.01 3.18 -34.11
CA THR A 2 6.57 2.23 -33.07
C THR A 2 5.04 2.26 -33.07
N ASN A 3 4.45 1.19 -33.60
CA ASN A 3 2.99 0.99 -33.59
C ASN A 3 2.60 0.69 -32.14
N THR A 4 2.45 1.73 -31.31
CA THR A 4 1.97 1.59 -29.93
C THR A 4 0.45 1.40 -29.99
N THR A 5 0.00 0.16 -29.81
CA THR A 5 -1.43 -0.10 -29.59
C THR A 5 -1.91 0.83 -28.48
N PRO A 6 -3.01 1.59 -28.68
CA PRO A 6 -3.52 2.47 -27.65
C PRO A 6 -3.89 1.66 -26.41
N ALA A 7 -3.70 2.25 -25.22
CA ALA A 7 -4.06 1.59 -23.96
C ALA A 7 -5.58 1.28 -23.92
N LEU A 8 -5.93 0.16 -23.29
CA LEU A 8 -7.31 -0.30 -23.14
C LEU A 8 -8.12 0.70 -22.30
N PRO A 9 -9.20 1.27 -22.82
CA PRO A 9 -10.08 2.17 -22.07
C PRO A 9 -10.70 1.44 -20.87
N ALA A 10 -10.69 2.08 -19.71
CA ALA A 10 -11.21 1.47 -18.48
C ALA A 10 -12.72 1.19 -18.55
N ASP A 11 -13.49 2.05 -19.21
CA ASP A 11 -14.92 1.87 -19.43
C ASP A 11 -15.25 0.70 -20.37
N LEU A 12 -14.38 0.42 -21.34
CA LEU A 12 -14.51 -0.76 -22.20
C LEU A 12 -14.30 -2.04 -21.40
N LEU A 13 -13.26 -2.09 -20.58
CA LEU A 13 -13.02 -3.24 -19.69
C LEU A 13 -14.19 -3.42 -18.72
N ASP A 14 -14.67 -2.35 -18.11
CA ASP A 14 -15.80 -2.40 -17.19
C ASP A 14 -17.07 -2.95 -17.83
N ARG A 15 -17.43 -2.45 -19.02
CA ARG A 15 -18.56 -2.99 -19.78
C ARG A 15 -18.39 -4.48 -20.09
N ALA A 16 -17.22 -4.87 -20.58
CA ALA A 16 -16.96 -6.25 -20.93
C ALA A 16 -17.06 -7.21 -19.72
N LEU A 17 -16.70 -6.74 -18.53
CA LEU A 17 -16.84 -7.47 -17.26
C LEU A 17 -18.29 -7.56 -16.81
N ARG A 18 -19.06 -6.45 -16.87
CA ARG A 18 -20.49 -6.41 -16.54
C ARG A 18 -21.29 -7.35 -17.44
N ASP A 19 -21.04 -7.34 -18.76
CA ASP A 19 -21.71 -8.20 -19.73
C ASP A 19 -21.50 -9.70 -19.42
N ARG A 20 -20.45 -10.03 -18.64
CA ARG A 20 -20.12 -11.38 -18.20
C ARG A 20 -20.50 -11.67 -16.75
N GLY A 21 -21.21 -10.76 -16.10
CA GLY A 21 -21.70 -10.89 -14.74
C GLY A 21 -20.67 -10.59 -13.64
N VAL A 22 -19.52 -10.02 -13.98
CA VAL A 22 -18.52 -9.58 -12.98
C VAL A 22 -18.85 -8.15 -12.55
N ASP A 23 -19.48 -8.03 -11.39
CA ASP A 23 -20.00 -6.75 -10.89
C ASP A 23 -19.51 -6.38 -9.49
N ARG A 24 -18.73 -7.25 -8.83
CA ARG A 24 -18.21 -7.02 -7.50
C ARG A 24 -16.70 -7.16 -7.45
N PHE A 25 -16.05 -6.14 -6.90
CA PHE A 25 -14.60 -6.02 -6.85
C PHE A 25 -14.14 -5.71 -5.44
N ALA A 26 -13.03 -6.33 -5.06
CA ALA A 26 -12.28 -5.98 -3.86
C ALA A 26 -10.81 -5.75 -4.23
N GLY A 27 -10.05 -5.03 -3.43
CA GLY A 27 -8.64 -4.86 -3.75
C GLY A 27 -7.90 -3.89 -2.84
N VAL A 28 -6.59 -3.86 -3.04
CA VAL A 28 -5.69 -2.81 -2.55
C VAL A 28 -5.33 -1.95 -3.75
N PRO A 29 -5.51 -0.62 -3.70
CA PRO A 29 -5.29 0.24 -4.85
C PRO A 29 -3.88 0.14 -5.42
N CYS A 30 -3.79 0.14 -6.74
CA CYS A 30 -2.53 0.16 -7.49
C CYS A 30 -2.64 1.13 -8.67
N SER A 31 -1.57 1.87 -8.95
CA SER A 31 -1.54 2.87 -10.02
C SER A 31 -1.83 2.32 -11.43
N TYR A 32 -1.66 1.00 -11.67
CA TYR A 32 -2.03 0.39 -12.95
C TYR A 32 -3.54 0.34 -13.18
N PHE A 33 -4.32 0.38 -12.10
CA PHE A 33 -5.79 0.37 -12.13
C PHE A 33 -6.39 1.76 -11.87
N ALA A 34 -5.59 2.82 -11.96
CA ALA A 34 -6.04 4.19 -11.68
C ALA A 34 -7.22 4.65 -12.57
N GLY A 35 -7.39 4.07 -13.78
CA GLY A 35 -8.55 4.33 -14.62
C GLY A 35 -9.79 3.55 -14.21
N LEU A 36 -9.64 2.31 -13.74
CA LEU A 36 -10.76 1.41 -13.45
C LEU A 36 -11.33 1.61 -12.05
N ILE A 37 -10.49 1.73 -11.03
CA ILE A 37 -10.94 1.81 -9.62
C ILE A 37 -11.92 2.97 -9.39
N PRO A 38 -11.69 4.21 -9.88
CA PRO A 38 -12.65 5.29 -9.70
C PRO A 38 -14.03 5.01 -10.30
N LEU A 39 -14.09 4.36 -11.47
CA LEU A 39 -15.37 3.97 -12.09
C LEU A 39 -16.13 2.99 -11.19
N LEU A 40 -15.42 1.98 -10.66
CA LEU A 40 -16.02 0.99 -9.79
C LEU A 40 -16.46 1.58 -8.43
N GLN A 41 -15.74 2.58 -7.92
CA GLN A 41 -16.08 3.28 -6.69
C GLN A 41 -17.31 4.17 -6.84
N GLN A 42 -17.44 4.89 -7.96
CA GLN A 42 -18.59 5.73 -8.24
C GLN A 42 -19.90 4.95 -8.20
N ASP A 43 -19.87 3.70 -8.67
CA ASP A 43 -21.03 2.81 -8.70
C ASP A 43 -21.18 1.94 -7.43
N GLY A 44 -20.32 2.12 -6.42
CA GLY A 44 -20.35 1.32 -5.18
C GLY A 44 -20.01 -0.15 -5.38
N ARG A 45 -19.27 -0.49 -6.44
CA ARG A 45 -18.90 -1.89 -6.78
C ARG A 45 -17.51 -2.30 -6.31
N TYR A 46 -16.72 -1.37 -5.78
CA TYR A 46 -15.37 -1.62 -5.29
C TYR A 46 -15.28 -1.53 -3.77
N VAL A 47 -14.73 -2.57 -3.15
CA VAL A 47 -14.39 -2.58 -1.72
C VAL A 47 -12.87 -2.41 -1.59
N ALA A 48 -12.46 -1.24 -1.11
CA ALA A 48 -11.06 -1.01 -0.74
C ALA A 48 -10.75 -1.80 0.55
N CYS A 49 -9.88 -2.78 0.44
CA CYS A 49 -9.50 -3.64 1.55
C CYS A 49 -8.16 -3.22 2.15
N ALA A 50 -7.96 -3.57 3.42
CA ALA A 50 -6.74 -3.23 4.14
C ALA A 50 -5.50 -3.96 3.57
N ASN A 51 -5.66 -5.22 3.13
CA ASN A 51 -4.59 -6.00 2.49
C ASN A 51 -5.18 -6.97 1.46
N GLU A 52 -4.30 -7.58 0.65
CA GLU A 52 -4.70 -8.43 -0.47
C GLU A 52 -5.34 -9.75 -0.02
N GLY A 53 -4.95 -10.29 1.14
CA GLY A 53 -5.59 -11.48 1.70
C GLY A 53 -7.04 -11.22 2.10
N ALA A 54 -7.32 -10.07 2.72
CA ALA A 54 -8.67 -9.64 3.05
C ALA A 54 -9.49 -9.35 1.77
N ALA A 55 -8.87 -8.73 0.76
CA ALA A 55 -9.51 -8.48 -0.54
C ALA A 55 -9.92 -9.79 -1.21
N PHE A 56 -9.03 -10.78 -1.22
CA PHE A 56 -9.29 -12.09 -1.81
C PHE A 56 -10.41 -12.84 -1.08
N ALA A 57 -10.39 -12.84 0.26
CA ALA A 57 -11.46 -13.45 1.05
C ALA A 57 -12.82 -12.76 0.84
N THR A 58 -12.82 -11.41 0.67
CA THR A 58 -14.04 -10.66 0.32
C THR A 58 -14.57 -11.08 -1.04
N ALA A 59 -13.70 -11.27 -2.04
CA ALA A 59 -14.09 -11.75 -3.36
C ALA A 59 -14.62 -13.19 -3.32
N CYS A 60 -14.05 -14.07 -2.49
CA CYS A 60 -14.63 -15.41 -2.22
C CYS A 60 -16.07 -15.28 -1.68
N GLY A 61 -16.32 -14.31 -0.80
CA GLY A 61 -17.67 -14.02 -0.30
C GLY A 61 -18.64 -13.60 -1.40
N PHE A 62 -18.22 -12.79 -2.37
CA PHE A 62 -19.03 -12.45 -3.54
C PHE A 62 -19.36 -13.68 -4.37
N SER A 63 -18.35 -14.54 -4.64
CA SER A 63 -18.53 -15.77 -5.39
C SER A 63 -19.49 -16.75 -4.69
N LEU A 64 -19.38 -16.90 -3.38
CA LEU A 64 -20.31 -17.69 -2.57
C LEU A 64 -21.75 -17.15 -2.59
N ALA A 65 -21.91 -15.84 -2.77
CA ALA A 65 -23.21 -15.20 -2.93
C ALA A 65 -23.78 -15.31 -4.37
N GLY A 66 -23.07 -16.00 -5.26
CA GLY A 66 -23.52 -16.25 -6.65
C GLY A 66 -23.10 -15.18 -7.66
N THR A 67 -22.27 -14.21 -7.26
CA THR A 67 -21.70 -13.20 -8.16
C THR A 67 -20.20 -13.45 -8.29
N PRO A 68 -19.64 -13.65 -9.50
CA PRO A 68 -18.21 -13.83 -9.67
C PRO A 68 -17.43 -12.70 -9.01
N GLY A 69 -16.65 -13.03 -7.99
CA GLY A 69 -15.83 -12.04 -7.27
C GLY A 69 -14.57 -11.74 -8.06
N ALA A 70 -14.17 -10.46 -8.09
CA ALA A 70 -12.92 -10.02 -8.69
C ALA A 70 -12.03 -9.28 -7.68
N VAL A 71 -10.71 -9.44 -7.83
CA VAL A 71 -9.70 -8.78 -7.00
C VAL A 71 -8.74 -7.97 -7.88
N LEU A 72 -8.49 -6.73 -7.49
CA LEU A 72 -7.47 -5.87 -8.09
C LEU A 72 -6.30 -5.74 -7.11
N LEU A 73 -5.09 -6.12 -7.54
CA LEU A 73 -3.91 -6.06 -6.67
C LEU A 73 -2.61 -5.79 -7.45
N GLN A 74 -1.63 -5.25 -6.74
CA GLN A 74 -0.26 -5.23 -7.23
C GLN A 74 0.38 -6.62 -7.03
N ASN A 75 1.22 -7.06 -7.95
CA ASN A 75 1.91 -8.35 -7.84
C ASN A 75 2.72 -8.52 -6.54
N SER A 76 3.23 -7.42 -5.95
CA SER A 76 3.88 -7.46 -4.63
C SER A 76 2.96 -7.98 -3.51
N GLY A 77 1.65 -7.87 -3.69
CA GLY A 77 0.64 -8.36 -2.75
C GLY A 77 0.27 -9.84 -2.93
N LEU A 78 0.76 -10.52 -3.97
CA LEU A 78 0.47 -11.95 -4.18
C LEU A 78 0.82 -12.79 -2.96
N GLY A 79 1.94 -12.49 -2.28
CA GLY A 79 2.33 -13.21 -1.08
C GLY A 79 1.29 -13.17 0.05
N ASN A 80 0.55 -12.05 0.18
CA ASN A 80 -0.46 -11.86 1.22
C ASN A 80 -1.72 -12.71 0.99
N LEU A 81 -1.98 -13.12 -0.26
CA LEU A 81 -3.17 -13.90 -0.59
C LEU A 81 -2.91 -15.41 -0.78
N VAL A 82 -1.65 -15.87 -0.72
CA VAL A 82 -1.33 -17.29 -0.89
C VAL A 82 -2.12 -18.16 0.10
N ASN A 83 -2.20 -17.77 1.36
CA ASN A 83 -2.93 -18.54 2.36
C ASN A 83 -4.44 -18.63 2.04
N PRO A 84 -5.21 -17.55 1.86
CA PRO A 84 -6.63 -17.67 1.53
C PRO A 84 -6.88 -18.29 0.15
N LEU A 85 -5.97 -18.19 -0.80
CA LEU A 85 -6.08 -18.90 -2.07
C LEU A 85 -6.00 -20.43 -1.87
N THR A 86 -4.98 -20.90 -1.14
CA THR A 86 -4.72 -22.33 -0.98
C THR A 86 -5.55 -23.01 0.10
N SER A 87 -6.03 -22.25 1.10
CA SER A 87 -6.72 -22.78 2.28
C SER A 87 -8.20 -22.40 2.37
N LEU A 88 -8.67 -21.45 1.52
CA LEU A 88 -10.08 -21.08 1.42
C LEU A 88 -10.62 -21.34 0.00
N SER A 89 -10.07 -20.68 -1.04
CA SER A 89 -10.62 -20.79 -2.41
C SER A 89 -10.48 -22.22 -2.96
N ALA A 90 -9.26 -22.72 -2.99
CA ALA A 90 -8.97 -24.02 -3.63
C ALA A 90 -9.69 -25.22 -3.00
N PRO A 91 -9.72 -25.40 -1.65
CA PRO A 91 -10.39 -26.56 -1.05
C PRO A 91 -11.91 -26.57 -1.18
N TYR A 92 -12.51 -25.41 -1.42
CA TYR A 92 -13.97 -25.25 -1.53
C TYR A 92 -14.43 -24.96 -2.96
N ASP A 93 -13.53 -25.03 -3.94
CA ASP A 93 -13.81 -24.73 -5.35
C ASP A 93 -14.48 -23.35 -5.54
N ILE A 94 -13.98 -22.31 -4.81
CA ILE A 94 -14.49 -20.94 -4.89
C ILE A 94 -13.68 -20.20 -5.94
N GLY A 95 -14.21 -20.06 -7.16
CA GLY A 95 -13.54 -19.32 -8.22
C GLY A 95 -13.50 -17.81 -7.96
N VAL A 96 -12.35 -17.18 -8.17
CA VAL A 96 -12.14 -15.74 -8.07
C VAL A 96 -11.33 -15.25 -9.27
N LEU A 97 -11.73 -14.14 -9.89
CA LEU A 97 -10.97 -13.49 -10.94
C LEU A 97 -9.97 -12.50 -10.35
N MET A 98 -8.68 -12.68 -10.58
CA MET A 98 -7.64 -11.76 -10.13
C MET A 98 -7.13 -10.90 -11.28
N PHE A 99 -7.00 -9.59 -11.07
CA PHE A 99 -6.24 -8.67 -11.91
C PHE A 99 -4.95 -8.34 -11.16
N VAL A 100 -3.83 -8.82 -11.66
CA VAL A 100 -2.52 -8.71 -11.03
C VAL A 100 -1.64 -7.77 -11.84
N SER A 101 -1.35 -6.56 -11.33
CA SER A 101 -0.44 -5.66 -12.04
C SER A 101 0.98 -6.23 -12.07
N HIS A 102 1.61 -6.27 -13.23
CA HIS A 102 2.94 -6.82 -13.42
C HIS A 102 4.02 -5.73 -13.25
N ARG A 103 4.27 -5.32 -11.98
CA ARG A 103 5.37 -4.40 -11.66
C ARG A 103 6.69 -5.17 -11.72
N GLY A 104 7.71 -4.54 -12.33
CA GLY A 104 9.02 -5.15 -12.48
C GLY A 104 9.08 -6.30 -13.47
N ASP A 105 8.17 -6.32 -14.46
CA ASP A 105 8.16 -7.26 -15.57
C ASP A 105 9.55 -7.29 -16.24
N PRO A 106 10.24 -8.45 -16.31
CA PRO A 106 11.57 -8.55 -16.93
C PRO A 106 11.60 -8.16 -18.43
N ASP A 107 10.49 -8.39 -19.12
CA ASP A 107 10.33 -8.10 -20.55
C ASP A 107 9.74 -6.71 -20.79
N GLY A 108 9.40 -6.00 -19.72
CA GLY A 108 8.77 -4.69 -19.75
C GLY A 108 9.76 -3.52 -19.56
N PRO A 109 9.24 -2.29 -19.50
CA PRO A 109 10.05 -1.12 -19.18
C PRO A 109 10.66 -1.22 -17.79
N SER A 110 11.87 -0.65 -17.60
CA SER A 110 12.53 -0.58 -16.29
C SER A 110 11.61 -0.07 -15.19
N ASP A 111 11.63 -0.73 -14.05
CA ASP A 111 10.86 -0.38 -12.85
C ASP A 111 11.82 -0.28 -11.63
N GLU A 112 11.30 0.09 -10.48
CA GLU A 112 12.04 0.31 -9.26
C GLU A 112 12.69 -0.99 -8.71
N PRO A 113 13.83 -0.90 -8.01
CA PRO A 113 14.58 -2.07 -7.54
C PRO A 113 13.75 -3.06 -6.73
N GLN A 114 12.81 -2.58 -5.88
CA GLN A 114 11.95 -3.41 -5.06
C GLN A 114 10.95 -4.27 -5.85
N HIS A 115 10.71 -3.94 -7.12
CA HIS A 115 9.81 -4.71 -7.98
C HIS A 115 10.52 -5.81 -8.78
N ARG A 116 11.85 -5.76 -8.90
CA ARG A 116 12.63 -6.66 -9.76
C ARG A 116 12.40 -8.14 -9.47
N LEU A 117 12.54 -8.53 -8.20
CA LEU A 117 12.38 -9.94 -7.81
C LEU A 117 10.93 -10.41 -8.02
N MET A 118 9.97 -9.62 -7.55
CA MET A 118 8.56 -9.99 -7.65
C MET A 118 8.05 -9.95 -9.10
N GLY A 119 8.59 -9.05 -9.92
CA GLY A 119 8.32 -9.05 -11.37
C GLY A 119 8.67 -10.37 -12.02
N ALA A 120 9.90 -10.84 -11.84
CA ALA A 120 10.35 -12.13 -12.36
C ALA A 120 9.60 -13.33 -11.75
N ALA A 121 9.16 -13.23 -10.50
CA ALA A 121 8.48 -14.31 -9.79
C ALA A 121 6.96 -14.37 -10.02
N THR A 122 6.33 -13.36 -10.60
CA THR A 122 4.86 -13.25 -10.67
C THR A 122 4.23 -14.43 -11.39
N VAL A 123 4.60 -14.69 -12.64
CA VAL A 123 4.03 -15.80 -13.42
C VAL A 123 4.45 -17.15 -12.84
N PRO A 124 5.75 -17.40 -12.56
CA PRO A 124 6.16 -18.64 -11.89
C PRO A 124 5.44 -18.95 -10.58
N LEU A 125 5.10 -17.94 -9.78
CA LEU A 125 4.34 -18.13 -8.55
C LEU A 125 2.89 -18.54 -8.83
N LEU A 126 2.24 -17.89 -9.79
CA LEU A 126 0.88 -18.25 -10.21
C LEU A 126 0.85 -19.70 -10.74
N ASP A 127 1.84 -20.10 -11.53
CA ASP A 127 1.97 -21.45 -12.06
C ASP A 127 2.20 -22.50 -10.95
N ALA A 128 3.08 -22.19 -10.00
CA ALA A 128 3.34 -23.04 -8.83
C ALA A 128 2.10 -23.23 -7.95
N LEU A 129 1.22 -22.23 -7.89
CA LEU A 129 -0.07 -22.27 -7.20
C LEU A 129 -1.19 -22.85 -8.06
N GLN A 130 -0.88 -23.32 -9.28
CA GLN A 130 -1.83 -23.90 -10.24
C GLN A 130 -2.97 -22.93 -10.61
N VAL A 131 -2.67 -21.62 -10.60
CA VAL A 131 -3.59 -20.57 -11.01
C VAL A 131 -3.46 -20.35 -12.50
N PRO A 132 -4.45 -20.72 -13.33
CA PRO A 132 -4.44 -20.39 -14.74
C PRO A 132 -4.35 -18.88 -14.92
N ASN A 133 -3.45 -18.45 -15.79
CA ASN A 133 -3.19 -17.04 -15.95
C ASN A 133 -3.00 -16.64 -17.42
N TRP A 134 -3.39 -15.41 -17.74
CA TRP A 134 -3.28 -14.82 -19.07
C TRP A 134 -2.77 -13.41 -18.94
N GLN A 135 -1.93 -12.99 -19.87
CA GLN A 135 -1.54 -11.60 -19.97
C GLN A 135 -2.68 -10.79 -20.61
N LEU A 136 -3.09 -9.71 -19.97
CA LEU A 136 -4.07 -8.79 -20.53
C LEU A 136 -3.42 -7.99 -21.67
N SER A 137 -4.03 -8.08 -22.86
CA SER A 137 -3.60 -7.31 -24.04
C SER A 137 -4.25 -5.93 -24.07
N PRO A 138 -3.56 -4.88 -24.55
CA PRO A 138 -4.17 -3.59 -24.84
C PRO A 138 -5.12 -3.64 -26.06
N ASN A 139 -5.08 -4.72 -26.86
CA ASN A 139 -5.92 -4.88 -28.05
C ASN A 139 -7.37 -5.23 -27.65
N PRO A 140 -8.36 -4.36 -27.94
CA PRO A 140 -9.75 -4.62 -27.60
C PRO A 140 -10.33 -5.91 -28.22
N ASP A 141 -9.85 -6.33 -29.39
CA ASP A 141 -10.33 -7.51 -30.07
C ASP A 141 -10.01 -8.83 -29.33
N GLU A 142 -8.95 -8.83 -28.52
CA GLU A 142 -8.52 -9.98 -27.74
C GLU A 142 -9.19 -10.04 -26.35
N LEU A 143 -9.77 -8.92 -25.91
CA LEU A 143 -10.35 -8.76 -24.56
C LEU A 143 -11.41 -9.81 -24.28
N GLY A 144 -12.35 -9.97 -25.19
CA GLY A 144 -13.47 -10.90 -25.06
C GLY A 144 -13.01 -12.33 -24.83
N THR A 145 -12.13 -12.82 -25.70
CA THR A 145 -11.59 -14.20 -25.63
C THR A 145 -10.81 -14.43 -24.33
N THR A 146 -9.99 -13.47 -23.93
CA THR A 146 -9.19 -13.55 -22.70
C THR A 146 -10.08 -13.58 -21.45
N LEU A 147 -11.09 -12.73 -21.40
CA LEU A 147 -12.06 -12.71 -20.30
C LEU A 147 -12.88 -14.01 -20.23
N ASP A 148 -13.33 -14.52 -21.38
CA ASP A 148 -14.11 -15.76 -21.43
C ASP A 148 -13.30 -16.94 -20.91
N ALA A 149 -12.04 -17.10 -21.36
CA ALA A 149 -11.15 -18.16 -20.90
C ALA A 149 -10.90 -18.09 -19.37
N ALA A 150 -10.65 -16.88 -18.84
CA ALA A 150 -10.44 -16.69 -17.40
C ALA A 150 -11.72 -16.98 -16.60
N LEU A 151 -12.87 -16.52 -17.07
CA LEU A 151 -14.15 -16.72 -16.39
C LEU A 151 -14.67 -18.17 -16.48
N ASP A 152 -14.31 -18.90 -17.52
CA ASP A 152 -14.61 -20.35 -17.58
C ASP A 152 -13.87 -21.12 -16.47
N ALA A 153 -12.63 -20.72 -16.17
CA ALA A 153 -11.92 -21.27 -15.00
C ALA A 153 -12.63 -20.87 -13.69
N VAL A 154 -13.04 -19.62 -13.56
CA VAL A 154 -13.75 -19.12 -12.36
C VAL A 154 -15.08 -19.84 -12.16
N ARG A 155 -15.87 -20.01 -13.22
CA ARG A 155 -17.14 -20.77 -13.18
C ARG A 155 -16.94 -22.26 -12.84
N ALA A 156 -15.78 -22.80 -13.20
CA ALA A 156 -15.36 -24.15 -12.81
C ALA A 156 -14.82 -24.26 -11.37
N GLY A 157 -14.98 -23.21 -10.56
CA GLY A 157 -14.52 -23.17 -9.16
C GLY A 157 -13.04 -22.87 -8.97
N ARG A 158 -12.30 -22.51 -10.02
CA ARG A 158 -10.86 -22.23 -9.92
C ARG A 158 -10.58 -20.73 -9.93
N THR A 159 -9.70 -20.28 -9.07
CA THR A 159 -9.15 -18.93 -9.19
C THR A 159 -8.36 -18.77 -10.48
N ALA A 160 -8.52 -17.65 -11.18
CA ALA A 160 -7.86 -17.33 -12.44
C ALA A 160 -7.24 -15.94 -12.37
N ALA A 161 -6.11 -15.69 -13.04
CA ALA A 161 -5.42 -14.42 -13.02
C ALA A 161 -5.28 -13.79 -14.41
N LEU A 162 -5.57 -12.50 -14.49
CA LEU A 162 -5.21 -11.62 -15.59
C LEU A 162 -4.00 -10.80 -15.16
N VAL A 163 -2.85 -11.11 -15.71
CA VAL A 163 -1.60 -10.40 -15.49
C VAL A 163 -1.61 -9.14 -16.35
N VAL A 164 -1.48 -7.97 -15.72
CA VAL A 164 -1.65 -6.66 -16.37
C VAL A 164 -0.30 -5.96 -16.48
N PRO A 165 0.33 -5.92 -17.67
CA PRO A 165 1.58 -5.20 -17.89
C PRO A 165 1.42 -3.69 -17.77
N ARG A 166 2.57 -3.01 -17.65
CA ARG A 166 2.60 -1.54 -17.60
C ARG A 166 2.05 -0.91 -18.88
N GLY A 167 1.13 0.03 -18.73
CA GLY A 167 0.58 0.80 -19.86
C GLY A 167 -0.55 0.11 -20.63
N VAL A 168 -0.94 -1.11 -20.23
CA VAL A 168 -2.07 -1.80 -20.86
C VAL A 168 -3.38 -1.08 -20.57
N MET A 169 -3.58 -0.57 -19.37
CA MET A 169 -4.78 0.19 -19.04
C MET A 169 -4.57 1.69 -19.19
N ALA A 170 -5.56 2.37 -19.77
CA ALA A 170 -5.56 3.81 -19.88
C ALA A 170 -5.57 4.48 -18.50
N LYS A 171 -4.78 5.54 -18.36
CA LYS A 171 -4.85 6.38 -17.18
C LYS A 171 -6.10 7.27 -17.25
N PRO A 172 -6.70 7.64 -16.10
CA PRO A 172 -7.76 8.65 -16.09
C PRO A 172 -7.22 9.98 -16.62
N ALA A 173 -8.11 10.81 -17.16
CA ALA A 173 -7.77 12.21 -17.34
C ALA A 173 -7.37 12.82 -15.99
N PRO A 174 -6.42 13.78 -15.97
CA PRO A 174 -6.12 14.49 -14.73
C PRO A 174 -7.42 15.03 -14.14
N ALA A 175 -7.70 14.71 -12.88
CA ALA A 175 -8.83 15.33 -12.17
C ALA A 175 -8.52 16.83 -12.04
N GLU A 176 -9.53 17.68 -12.20
CA GLU A 176 -9.39 19.09 -11.81
C GLU A 176 -9.06 19.13 -10.33
N GLU A 177 -7.92 19.74 -9.98
CA GLU A 177 -7.56 19.98 -8.61
C GLU A 177 -8.60 20.93 -8.00
N ILE A 178 -9.52 20.40 -7.20
CA ILE A 178 -10.38 21.22 -6.35
C ILE A 178 -9.47 21.67 -5.21
N PRO A 179 -9.21 22.97 -5.05
CA PRO A 179 -8.40 23.47 -3.94
C PRO A 179 -9.06 23.05 -2.63
N GLU A 180 -8.44 22.15 -1.91
CA GLU A 180 -8.92 21.75 -0.59
C GLU A 180 -8.63 22.91 0.38
N THR A 181 -9.65 23.64 0.81
CA THR A 181 -9.57 24.69 1.83
C THR A 181 -9.43 24.10 3.23
N SER A 182 -8.68 23.01 3.35
CA SER A 182 -8.42 22.36 4.63
C SER A 182 -7.46 23.18 5.47
N GLN A 183 -7.76 23.32 6.77
CA GLN A 183 -6.83 23.91 7.75
C GLN A 183 -5.74 22.92 8.18
N ARG A 184 -5.75 21.69 7.67
CA ARG A 184 -4.75 20.66 7.97
C ARG A 184 -3.44 20.98 7.24
N PRO A 185 -2.29 20.74 7.86
CA PRO A 185 -1.00 20.89 7.20
C PRO A 185 -0.81 19.90 6.07
N GLY A 186 -0.03 20.24 5.06
CA GLY A 186 0.43 19.31 4.02
C GLY A 186 1.32 18.20 4.60
N THR A 187 1.28 17.02 4.00
CA THR A 187 2.15 15.91 4.44
C THR A 187 3.63 16.30 4.38
N GLU A 188 4.05 17.05 3.36
CA GLU A 188 5.43 17.55 3.21
C GLU A 188 5.85 18.46 4.36
N ASP A 189 4.98 19.38 4.79
CA ASP A 189 5.27 20.32 5.88
C ASP A 189 5.43 19.58 7.22
N VAL A 190 4.57 18.59 7.46
CA VAL A 190 4.64 17.75 8.65
C VAL A 190 5.93 16.93 8.67
N VAL A 191 6.29 16.30 7.55
CA VAL A 191 7.53 15.50 7.45
C VAL A 191 8.77 16.38 7.60
N ALA A 192 8.76 17.57 7.03
CA ALA A 192 9.85 18.55 7.23
C ALA A 192 9.97 18.96 8.70
N ALA A 193 8.85 19.24 9.38
CA ALA A 193 8.84 19.58 10.81
C ALA A 193 9.34 18.42 11.67
N LEU A 194 8.91 17.17 11.39
CA LEU A 194 9.41 15.95 12.05
C LEU A 194 10.93 15.81 11.85
N GLY A 195 11.41 15.94 10.61
CA GLY A 195 12.83 15.86 10.30
C GLY A 195 13.68 16.93 11.02
N ALA A 196 13.13 18.12 11.22
CA ALA A 196 13.79 19.17 11.97
C ALA A 196 13.84 18.91 13.49
N LEU A 197 12.90 18.17 14.03
CA LEU A 197 12.79 17.87 15.46
C LEU A 197 13.55 16.59 15.87
N LEU A 198 13.58 15.59 15.00
CA LEU A 198 14.27 14.30 15.23
C LEU A 198 15.76 14.45 14.89
N ARG A 199 16.65 14.24 15.87
CA ARG A 199 18.10 14.45 15.74
C ARG A 199 18.90 13.14 15.90
N ASP A 200 18.75 12.49 17.05
CA ASP A 200 19.55 11.33 17.45
C ASP A 200 18.75 10.02 17.43
N GLU A 201 17.45 10.11 17.18
CA GLU A 201 16.56 8.96 17.16
C GLU A 201 16.78 8.12 15.89
N LEU A 202 16.56 6.82 15.99
CA LEU A 202 16.44 5.96 14.81
C LEU A 202 15.05 6.13 14.21
N VAL A 203 14.98 6.36 12.91
CA VAL A 203 13.71 6.58 12.20
C VAL A 203 13.51 5.52 11.13
N VAL A 204 12.37 4.85 11.15
CA VAL A 204 11.89 4.01 10.04
C VAL A 204 10.74 4.73 9.37
N SER A 205 10.87 5.07 8.10
CA SER A 205 9.78 5.65 7.33
C SER A 205 9.16 4.65 6.36
N THR A 206 7.83 4.64 6.32
CA THR A 206 7.06 3.77 5.41
C THR A 206 7.33 4.11 3.94
N THR A 207 7.00 3.18 3.05
CA THR A 207 7.09 3.41 1.60
C THR A 207 6.19 4.57 1.12
N GLY A 208 6.45 5.10 -0.05
CA GLY A 208 5.65 6.16 -0.66
C GLY A 208 6.19 7.57 -0.40
N PHE A 209 5.31 8.54 -0.26
CA PHE A 209 5.70 9.94 -0.20
C PHE A 209 6.34 10.32 1.13
N THR A 210 5.96 9.70 2.23
CA THR A 210 6.59 9.90 3.55
C THR A 210 8.12 9.72 3.49
N SER A 211 8.60 8.60 2.94
CA SER A 211 10.04 8.37 2.76
C SER A 211 10.70 9.39 1.82
N ARG A 212 10.00 9.80 0.76
CA ARG A 212 10.54 10.76 -0.22
C ARG A 212 10.70 12.15 0.37
N TRP A 213 9.69 12.65 1.07
CA TRP A 213 9.74 13.94 1.74
C TRP A 213 10.80 13.96 2.86
N LEU A 214 10.89 12.86 3.65
CA LEU A 214 11.90 12.76 4.68
C LEU A 214 13.32 12.74 4.09
N PHE A 215 13.54 12.00 3.00
CA PHE A 215 14.83 11.96 2.33
C PHE A 215 15.21 13.33 1.74
N ALA A 216 14.28 13.96 1.05
CA ALA A 216 14.55 15.26 0.40
C ALA A 216 14.82 16.40 1.39
N GLY A 217 14.12 16.40 2.54
CA GLY A 217 14.14 17.53 3.48
C GLY A 217 15.03 17.32 4.70
N ALA A 218 15.31 16.07 5.11
CA ALA A 218 16.00 15.78 6.37
C ALA A 218 16.77 14.45 6.33
N ASP A 219 17.51 14.19 5.26
CA ASP A 219 18.31 12.96 5.17
C ASP A 219 19.42 12.91 6.23
N ARG A 220 19.54 11.77 6.89
CA ARG A 220 20.62 11.45 7.84
C ARG A 220 20.84 9.94 7.99
N PRO A 221 22.00 9.49 8.50
CA PRO A 221 22.28 8.06 8.65
C PRO A 221 21.26 7.30 9.50
N GLY A 222 20.70 7.94 10.54
CA GLY A 222 19.68 7.34 11.42
C GLY A 222 18.29 7.18 10.80
N ASN A 223 18.11 7.50 9.51
CA ASN A 223 16.86 7.29 8.79
C ASN A 223 16.93 6.07 7.89
N PHE A 224 16.00 5.14 8.04
CA PHE A 224 15.80 3.99 7.16
C PHE A 224 14.55 4.23 6.29
N TYR A 225 14.75 4.27 4.99
CA TYR A 225 13.70 4.55 4.01
C TYR A 225 13.19 3.26 3.38
N MET A 226 12.00 2.81 3.74
CA MET A 226 11.39 1.66 3.09
C MET A 226 10.95 2.02 1.68
N GLN A 227 11.35 1.20 0.69
CA GLN A 227 10.98 1.41 -0.71
C GLN A 227 9.75 0.60 -1.12
N GLY A 228 9.41 -0.41 -0.36
CA GLY A 228 8.28 -1.31 -0.53
C GLY A 228 7.83 -1.89 0.80
N SER A 229 7.15 -3.04 0.77
CA SER A 229 6.69 -3.74 1.97
C SER A 229 5.77 -2.89 2.85
N MET A 230 4.78 -2.25 2.20
CA MET A 230 3.79 -1.40 2.86
C MET A 230 3.17 -2.11 4.07
N GLY A 231 3.00 -1.37 5.17
CA GLY A 231 2.42 -1.87 6.42
C GLY A 231 3.39 -2.57 7.37
N HIS A 232 4.68 -2.75 7.00
CA HIS A 232 5.66 -3.42 7.85
C HIS A 232 6.61 -2.47 8.60
N ALA A 233 6.46 -1.16 8.44
CA ALA A 233 7.33 -0.18 9.09
C ALA A 233 7.27 -0.32 10.61
N LEU A 234 6.09 -0.50 11.19
CA LEU A 234 5.90 -0.67 12.62
C LEU A 234 6.59 -1.94 13.14
N SER A 235 6.47 -3.06 12.44
CA SER A 235 7.13 -4.32 12.84
C SER A 235 8.66 -4.23 12.77
N LEU A 236 9.19 -3.53 11.76
CA LEU A 236 10.63 -3.25 11.66
C LEU A 236 11.08 -2.35 12.82
N GLY A 237 10.34 -1.29 13.10
CA GLY A 237 10.60 -0.38 14.24
C GLY A 237 10.53 -1.09 15.58
N LEU A 238 9.62 -2.05 15.77
CA LEU A 238 9.55 -2.88 16.97
C LEU A 238 10.84 -3.69 17.14
N GLY A 239 11.30 -4.36 16.08
CA GLY A 239 12.56 -5.13 16.12
C GLY A 239 13.76 -4.26 16.51
N LEU A 240 13.84 -3.02 15.99
CA LEU A 240 14.86 -2.06 16.38
C LEU A 240 14.73 -1.63 17.84
N ALA A 241 13.52 -1.28 18.28
CA ALA A 241 13.28 -0.82 19.65
C ALA A 241 13.63 -1.88 20.71
N LEU A 242 13.35 -3.14 20.42
CA LEU A 242 13.70 -4.26 21.29
C LEU A 242 15.22 -4.55 21.31
N SER A 243 15.92 -4.27 20.20
CA SER A 243 17.35 -4.50 20.05
C SER A 243 18.21 -3.33 20.55
N ARG A 244 17.69 -2.10 20.47
CA ARG A 244 18.38 -0.86 20.88
C ARG A 244 17.52 -0.12 21.90
N THR A 245 17.48 -0.67 23.12
CA THR A 245 16.71 -0.12 24.25
C THR A 245 17.27 1.21 24.76
N ASP A 246 18.48 1.53 24.42
CA ASP A 246 19.21 2.78 24.71
C ASP A 246 18.89 3.93 23.73
N ARG A 247 18.27 3.63 22.55
CA ARG A 247 17.94 4.61 21.52
C ARG A 247 16.43 4.72 21.37
N ARG A 248 15.94 5.93 21.12
CA ARG A 248 14.55 6.14 20.69
C ARG A 248 14.38 5.69 19.25
N VAL A 249 13.27 5.01 18.98
CA VAL A 249 12.87 4.57 17.65
C VAL A 249 11.55 5.24 17.28
N PHE A 250 11.57 5.98 16.18
CA PHE A 250 10.38 6.56 15.57
C PHE A 250 10.01 5.79 14.32
N VAL A 251 8.73 5.45 14.19
CA VAL A 251 8.16 4.88 12.96
C VAL A 251 7.26 5.94 12.35
N LEU A 252 7.59 6.40 11.13
CA LEU A 252 6.75 7.30 10.36
C LEU A 252 5.94 6.48 9.36
N ASP A 253 4.65 6.34 9.61
CA ASP A 253 3.75 5.51 8.84
C ASP A 253 2.63 6.35 8.20
N GLY A 254 1.95 5.81 7.21
CA GLY A 254 0.71 6.38 6.67
C GLY A 254 -0.51 5.63 7.20
N ASP A 255 -1.68 6.26 7.16
CA ASP A 255 -2.94 5.65 7.57
C ASP A 255 -3.24 4.35 6.80
N GLY A 256 -3.11 4.35 5.48
CA GLY A 256 -3.29 3.15 4.66
C GLY A 256 -2.28 2.05 4.96
N ALA A 257 -1.03 2.39 5.27
CA ALA A 257 -0.01 1.41 5.64
C ALA A 257 -0.26 0.85 7.05
N CYS A 258 -0.63 1.68 8.01
CA CYS A 258 -1.02 1.25 9.34
C CYS A 258 -2.24 0.29 9.29
N LEU A 259 -3.25 0.61 8.47
CA LEU A 259 -4.42 -0.25 8.26
C LEU A 259 -4.05 -1.61 7.69
N MET A 260 -3.08 -1.67 6.78
CA MET A 260 -2.70 -2.90 6.08
C MET A 260 -2.31 -4.02 7.05
N HIS A 261 -1.59 -3.68 8.11
CA HIS A 261 -1.15 -4.62 9.16
C HIS A 261 -1.45 -4.10 10.56
N MET A 262 -2.65 -3.59 10.78
CA MET A 262 -3.07 -2.99 12.06
C MET A 262 -2.93 -3.94 13.26
N GLY A 263 -2.95 -5.25 13.04
CA GLY A 263 -2.65 -6.26 14.09
C GLY A 263 -1.26 -6.12 14.73
N ALA A 264 -0.31 -5.44 14.05
CA ALA A 264 1.00 -5.12 14.63
C ALA A 264 0.89 -4.20 15.87
N LEU A 265 -0.17 -3.39 15.99
CA LEU A 265 -0.43 -2.59 17.20
C LEU A 265 -0.58 -3.49 18.43
N GLY A 266 -1.31 -4.62 18.30
CA GLY A 266 -1.42 -5.60 19.39
C GLY A 266 -0.07 -6.22 19.77
N THR A 267 0.78 -6.51 18.78
CA THR A 267 2.13 -7.06 19.04
C THR A 267 3.00 -6.03 19.78
N VAL A 268 2.99 -4.77 19.37
CA VAL A 268 3.73 -3.69 20.05
C VAL A 268 3.21 -3.49 21.48
N GLY A 269 1.89 -3.46 21.66
CA GLY A 269 1.29 -3.34 22.99
C GLY A 269 1.69 -4.50 23.92
N ALA A 270 1.71 -5.73 23.40
CA ALA A 270 2.14 -6.91 24.16
C ALA A 270 3.65 -6.90 24.52
N GLN A 271 4.52 -6.40 23.64
CA GLN A 271 5.97 -6.29 23.88
C GLN A 271 6.32 -5.07 24.75
N TYR A 272 5.48 -4.05 24.74
CA TYR A 272 5.56 -2.85 25.57
C TYR A 272 6.93 -2.14 25.54
N PRO A 273 7.51 -1.84 24.35
CA PRO A 273 8.82 -1.21 24.23
C PRO A 273 8.78 0.25 24.72
N GLY A 274 9.57 0.56 25.77
CA GLY A 274 9.58 1.89 26.38
C GLY A 274 10.15 3.02 25.52
N ASN A 275 10.77 2.68 24.39
CA ASN A 275 11.50 3.59 23.51
C ASN A 275 10.88 3.75 22.10
N LEU A 276 9.68 3.18 21.83
CA LEU A 276 9.02 3.23 20.53
C LEU A 276 7.98 4.35 20.46
N VAL A 277 8.05 5.15 19.42
CA VAL A 277 7.03 6.14 19.03
C VAL A 277 6.56 5.84 17.60
N HIS A 278 5.29 5.54 17.45
CA HIS A 278 4.64 5.32 16.16
C HIS A 278 3.87 6.57 15.73
N VAL A 279 4.27 7.21 14.64
CA VAL A 279 3.63 8.39 14.07
C VAL A 279 2.86 7.96 12.83
N VAL A 280 1.54 8.21 12.80
CA VAL A 280 0.67 7.93 11.65
C VAL A 280 0.29 9.25 11.00
N LEU A 281 0.72 9.45 9.75
CA LEU A 281 0.31 10.56 8.89
C LEU A 281 -1.02 10.18 8.23
N ASP A 282 -2.10 10.84 8.68
CA ASP A 282 -3.47 10.51 8.29
C ASP A 282 -3.99 11.52 7.27
N ASN A 283 -3.71 11.27 5.99
CA ASN A 283 -4.26 12.04 4.87
C ASN A 283 -5.52 11.42 4.26
N GLN A 284 -5.99 10.28 4.79
CA GLN A 284 -7.21 9.56 4.43
C GLN A 284 -7.21 9.03 2.99
N GLN A 285 -6.04 8.90 2.36
CA GLN A 285 -5.95 8.43 0.97
C GLN A 285 -4.64 7.69 0.66
N TYR A 286 -4.70 6.83 -0.35
CA TYR A 286 -3.54 6.17 -0.94
C TYR A 286 -2.88 7.13 -1.96
N GLU A 287 -2.21 8.16 -1.47
CA GLU A 287 -1.67 9.27 -2.25
C GLU A 287 -0.77 8.81 -3.41
N SER A 288 0.15 7.86 -3.14
CA SER A 288 1.13 7.39 -4.14
C SER A 288 0.53 6.51 -5.25
N THR A 289 -0.72 6.07 -5.14
CA THR A 289 -1.38 5.19 -6.12
C THR A 289 -2.55 5.84 -6.85
N GLY A 290 -2.86 7.10 -6.55
CA GLY A 290 -3.89 7.86 -7.25
C GLY A 290 -4.96 8.48 -6.35
N GLY A 291 -4.70 8.62 -5.04
CA GLY A 291 -5.57 9.35 -4.12
C GLY A 291 -6.87 8.61 -3.75
N GLN A 292 -6.92 7.28 -3.91
CA GLN A 292 -8.10 6.51 -3.50
C GLN A 292 -8.28 6.61 -1.98
N PRO A 293 -9.52 6.76 -1.49
CA PRO A 293 -9.78 6.89 -0.06
C PRO A 293 -9.38 5.64 0.71
N THR A 294 -8.82 5.85 1.89
CA THR A 294 -8.57 4.80 2.89
C THR A 294 -9.74 4.72 3.87
N ALA A 295 -9.71 3.73 4.76
CA ALA A 295 -10.60 3.70 5.92
C ALA A 295 -10.10 4.60 7.07
N GLY A 296 -9.01 5.36 6.89
CA GLY A 296 -8.44 6.28 7.88
C GLY A 296 -9.46 7.27 8.44
N ALA A 297 -10.29 7.87 7.55
CA ALA A 297 -11.34 8.81 7.95
C ALA A 297 -12.33 8.28 9.02
N ARG A 298 -12.45 6.97 9.19
CA ARG A 298 -13.33 6.31 10.16
C ARG A 298 -12.58 5.56 11.25
N THR A 299 -11.24 5.58 11.20
CA THR A 299 -10.39 4.82 12.14
C THR A 299 -9.76 5.77 13.17
N ARG A 300 -10.00 5.49 14.42
CA ARG A 300 -9.36 6.18 15.56
C ARG A 300 -8.12 5.39 15.96
N PHE A 301 -7.02 5.56 15.19
CA PHE A 301 -5.77 4.82 15.44
C PHE A 301 -5.24 4.97 16.86
N GLU A 302 -5.33 6.17 17.42
CA GLU A 302 -4.94 6.47 18.81
C GLU A 302 -5.76 5.69 19.84
N ASP A 303 -7.05 5.46 19.57
CA ASP A 303 -7.92 4.67 20.46
C ASP A 303 -7.62 3.18 20.30
N VAL A 304 -7.41 2.69 19.07
CA VAL A 304 -7.00 1.31 18.79
C VAL A 304 -5.67 1.00 19.47
N ALA A 305 -4.68 1.91 19.37
CA ALA A 305 -3.38 1.73 20.03
C ALA A 305 -3.52 1.63 21.56
N ARG A 306 -4.31 2.52 22.18
CA ARG A 306 -4.58 2.45 23.63
C ARG A 306 -5.26 1.15 24.01
N ALA A 307 -6.27 0.73 23.26
CA ALA A 307 -6.95 -0.55 23.48
C ALA A 307 -6.02 -1.76 23.26
N SER A 308 -4.98 -1.60 22.47
CA SER A 308 -3.96 -2.61 22.21
C SER A 308 -2.81 -2.62 23.24
N GLY A 309 -2.84 -1.75 24.28
CA GLY A 309 -1.83 -1.73 25.34
C GLY A 309 -0.73 -0.67 25.17
N TYR A 310 -0.88 0.27 24.25
CA TYR A 310 0.03 1.42 24.20
C TYR A 310 -0.15 2.29 25.44
N ARG A 311 0.96 2.82 25.95
CA ARG A 311 0.94 3.72 27.10
C ARG A 311 0.27 5.05 26.79
N TRP A 312 0.46 5.54 25.56
CA TRP A 312 -0.09 6.80 25.11
C TRP A 312 -0.59 6.73 23.68
N GLY A 313 -1.68 7.41 23.42
CA GLY A 313 -2.22 7.62 22.07
C GLY A 313 -2.85 8.99 21.98
N GLY A 314 -2.53 9.75 20.93
CA GLY A 314 -3.08 11.09 20.73
C GLY A 314 -3.12 11.50 19.27
N ARG A 315 -3.76 12.64 19.01
CA ARG A 315 -3.97 13.18 17.66
C ARG A 315 -3.70 14.67 17.65
N VAL A 316 -3.04 15.16 16.60
CA VAL A 316 -2.86 16.59 16.31
C VAL A 316 -3.35 16.90 14.91
N THR A 317 -3.82 18.14 14.73
CA THR A 317 -4.40 18.63 13.48
C THR A 317 -3.71 19.90 12.97
N SER A 318 -2.71 20.39 13.70
CA SER A 318 -1.96 21.59 13.34
C SER A 318 -0.46 21.45 13.58
N LEU A 319 0.36 22.15 12.80
CA LEU A 319 1.82 22.18 13.00
C LEU A 319 2.23 22.83 14.33
N SER A 320 1.44 23.78 14.85
CA SER A 320 1.73 24.43 16.12
C SER A 320 1.72 23.47 17.31
N ASP A 321 0.88 22.42 17.25
CA ASP A 321 0.75 21.44 18.31
C ASP A 321 1.78 20.31 18.20
N LEU A 322 2.43 20.18 17.03
CA LEU A 322 3.33 19.07 16.75
C LEU A 322 4.53 19.05 17.68
N LYS A 323 5.23 20.18 17.82
CA LYS A 323 6.44 20.24 18.64
C LYS A 323 6.19 19.95 20.12
N PRO A 324 5.21 20.58 20.80
CA PRO A 324 4.88 20.24 22.20
C PRO A 324 4.51 18.79 22.42
N VAL A 325 3.75 18.19 21.48
CA VAL A 325 3.35 16.78 21.60
C VAL A 325 4.52 15.84 21.37
N LEU A 326 5.40 16.11 20.39
CA LEU A 326 6.60 15.31 20.16
C LEU A 326 7.58 15.38 21.35
N GLU A 327 7.77 16.55 21.94
CA GLU A 327 8.58 16.70 23.18
C GLU A 327 7.96 15.90 24.33
N HIS A 328 6.63 15.93 24.47
CA HIS A 328 5.94 15.13 25.47
C HIS A 328 6.17 13.63 25.25
N VAL A 329 5.80 13.10 24.08
CA VAL A 329 5.95 11.65 23.81
C VAL A 329 7.41 11.20 23.75
N GLY A 330 8.30 12.08 23.31
CA GLY A 330 9.75 11.83 23.29
C GLY A 330 10.36 11.73 24.68
N SER A 331 9.83 12.44 25.69
CA SER A 331 10.32 12.44 27.06
C SER A 331 9.71 11.34 27.94
N GLN A 332 8.57 10.76 27.53
CA GLN A 332 7.86 9.74 28.30
C GLN A 332 8.24 8.33 27.82
N PRO A 333 8.19 7.31 28.71
CA PRO A 333 8.27 5.93 28.26
C PRO A 333 7.16 5.58 27.30
N GLY A 334 7.48 4.83 26.17
CA GLY A 334 6.51 4.29 25.23
C GLY A 334 5.89 2.96 25.70
N PRO A 335 5.24 2.25 24.79
CA PRO A 335 5.00 2.65 23.41
C PRO A 335 3.97 3.78 23.30
N ALA A 336 4.21 4.70 22.36
CA ALA A 336 3.31 5.81 22.08
C ALA A 336 2.86 5.79 20.62
N LEU A 337 1.61 6.20 20.33
CA LEU A 337 1.13 6.44 18.98
C LEU A 337 0.61 7.86 18.85
N LEU A 338 1.15 8.58 17.86
CA LEU A 338 0.73 9.94 17.50
C LEU A 338 0.13 9.93 16.10
N VAL A 339 -1.13 10.29 15.98
CA VAL A 339 -1.76 10.58 14.69
C VAL A 339 -1.57 12.05 14.36
N ILE A 340 -1.16 12.34 13.14
CA ILE A 340 -1.08 13.70 12.60
C ILE A 340 -2.00 13.76 11.39
N GLU A 341 -3.09 14.54 11.50
CA GLU A 341 -3.96 14.76 10.35
C GLU A 341 -3.28 15.67 9.34
N THR A 342 -3.22 15.20 8.10
CA THR A 342 -2.60 15.94 7.00
C THR A 342 -3.54 16.03 5.81
N THR A 343 -3.20 16.89 4.85
CA THR A 343 -3.68 16.81 3.47
C THR A 343 -2.64 16.11 2.61
N ALA A 344 -3.03 15.68 1.41
CA ALA A 344 -2.05 15.28 0.40
C ALA A 344 -1.04 16.39 0.15
N GLY A 345 0.20 16.03 -0.21
CA GLY A 345 1.22 17.01 -0.53
C GLY A 345 0.85 17.84 -1.77
N ALA A 346 1.10 19.14 -1.70
CA ALA A 346 0.89 20.06 -2.81
C ALA A 346 2.08 19.99 -3.78
N GLY A 347 1.91 19.37 -4.92
CA GLY A 347 2.91 19.34 -5.99
C GLY A 347 3.54 17.96 -6.25
N ALA A 348 4.56 17.96 -7.11
CA ALA A 348 5.24 16.72 -7.50
C ALA A 348 6.07 16.18 -6.34
N ALA A 349 5.84 14.91 -5.97
CA ALA A 349 6.64 14.26 -4.95
C ALA A 349 8.13 14.21 -5.34
N PRO A 350 9.06 14.41 -4.39
CA PRO A 350 10.48 14.28 -4.63
C PRO A 350 10.84 12.88 -5.16
N PRO A 351 12.02 12.75 -5.78
CA PRO A 351 12.56 11.43 -6.14
C PRO A 351 12.65 10.50 -4.92
N ARG A 352 12.61 9.21 -5.17
CA ARG A 352 12.86 8.22 -4.12
C ARG A 352 14.29 8.29 -3.62
N ALA A 353 14.55 7.87 -2.38
CA ALA A 353 15.91 7.74 -1.85
C ALA A 353 16.79 6.85 -2.75
N THR A 354 16.21 5.83 -3.36
CA THR A 354 16.90 4.92 -4.31
C THR A 354 17.24 5.55 -5.67
N ALA A 355 16.81 6.77 -5.94
CA ALA A 355 17.31 7.54 -7.09
C ALA A 355 18.73 8.10 -6.86
N SER A 356 19.16 8.19 -5.61
CA SER A 356 20.45 8.77 -5.22
C SER A 356 21.34 7.83 -4.41
N LEU A 357 20.75 6.86 -3.70
CA LEU A 357 21.44 5.89 -2.84
C LEU A 357 20.95 4.48 -3.16
N GLU A 358 21.87 3.57 -3.41
CA GLU A 358 21.52 2.16 -3.55
C GLU A 358 20.96 1.59 -2.23
N PRO A 359 20.06 0.59 -2.28
CA PRO A 359 19.44 0.01 -1.09
C PRO A 359 20.44 -0.52 -0.05
N ASP A 360 21.57 -1.08 -0.50
CA ASP A 360 22.63 -1.58 0.36
C ASP A 360 23.40 -0.43 1.05
N ALA A 361 23.57 0.71 0.40
CA ALA A 361 24.16 1.91 1.01
C ALA A 361 23.23 2.50 2.08
N ILE A 362 21.91 2.55 1.84
CA ILE A 362 20.92 2.95 2.86
C ILE A 362 21.04 2.04 4.08
N ARG A 363 21.06 0.73 3.86
CA ARG A 363 21.22 -0.27 4.92
C ARG A 363 22.53 -0.09 5.68
N ALA A 364 23.66 0.00 4.97
CA ALA A 364 24.99 0.05 5.60
C ALA A 364 25.15 1.26 6.50
N ARG A 365 24.76 2.47 6.03
CA ARG A 365 24.86 3.68 6.85
C ARG A 365 23.92 3.66 8.05
N PHE A 366 22.68 3.12 7.87
CA PHE A 366 21.75 2.97 8.98
C PHE A 366 22.25 2.01 10.04
N MET A 367 22.79 0.85 9.63
CA MET A 367 23.35 -0.13 10.57
C MET A 367 24.55 0.44 11.35
N THR A 368 25.41 1.24 10.71
CA THR A 368 26.54 1.91 11.38
C THR A 368 26.02 2.86 12.44
N GLU A 369 25.04 3.70 12.11
CA GLU A 369 24.42 4.65 13.04
C GLU A 369 23.66 3.94 14.17
N ALA A 370 22.94 2.88 13.84
CA ALA A 370 22.21 2.10 14.84
C ALA A 370 23.15 1.32 15.78
N ALA A 371 24.39 1.00 15.40
CA ALA A 371 25.37 0.32 16.24
C ALA A 371 26.08 1.26 17.22
N GLY A 372 26.22 2.55 16.86
CA GLY A 372 26.84 3.58 17.70
C GLY A 372 25.91 4.05 18.79
#